data_97896c4cad880e226ab540e78bdbe47e
#
_entry.id   97896c4cad880e226ab540e78bdbe47e
#
_cell.length_a   1.000
_cell.length_b   1.000
_cell.length_c   1.000
_cell.angle_alpha   90.00
_cell.angle_beta   90.00
_cell.angle_gamma   90.00
#
_symmetry.space_group_name_H-M   'P 1'
#
loop_
_entity.id
_entity.type
_entity.pdbx_description
1 polymer ?
#
loop_
_entity_poly.entity_id
_entity_poly.type
_entity_poly.pdbx_seq_one_letter_code
_entity_poly.pdbx_strand_id
1 'polypeptide(L)'
;MHGFAPYHQRRGEDYMSDDMLEHFRQILLAWKRELMEEVDRTVGHMKDEAANFPDPNDRATQESEFSLELRTRDRERKLLRKIDSALARIEDGSYGYCAETGEEIGLKRLEARPVATLSVEAQERRELAEKQYRDWDDR
;
A
#
# COMPACT_ATOMS: atom_id res chain seq x y z
N MET A 1 3.39 3.59 -12.78
CA MET A 1 2.31 3.02 -11.95
C MET A 1 1.02 3.80 -12.19
N HIS A 2 -0.10 3.13 -12.30
CA HIS A 2 -1.44 3.74 -12.49
C HIS A 2 -1.55 4.72 -13.67
N GLY A 3 -0.85 4.46 -14.75
CA GLY A 3 -0.90 5.29 -15.95
C GLY A 3 -0.07 6.58 -15.89
N PHE A 4 0.64 6.83 -14.80
CA PHE A 4 1.50 8.00 -14.67
C PHE A 4 2.91 7.70 -15.17
N ALA A 5 3.46 8.62 -15.98
CA ALA A 5 4.85 8.56 -16.37
C ALA A 5 5.76 8.85 -15.18
N PRO A 6 6.95 8.21 -15.09
CA PRO A 6 7.90 8.52 -14.03
C PRO A 6 8.30 9.99 -14.02
N TYR A 7 8.53 10.53 -12.83
CA TYR A 7 8.97 11.91 -12.68
C TYR A 7 10.43 12.05 -13.10
N HIS A 8 10.72 13.07 -13.91
CA HIS A 8 12.08 13.42 -14.32
C HIS A 8 12.53 14.67 -13.57
N GLN A 9 13.50 14.50 -12.67
CA GLN A 9 14.06 15.62 -11.93
C GLN A 9 14.77 16.56 -12.88
N ARG A 10 14.43 17.84 -12.77
CA ARG A 10 15.08 18.89 -13.56
C ARG A 10 16.43 19.24 -12.95
N ARG A 11 17.31 19.78 -13.77
CA ARG A 11 18.64 20.22 -13.31
C ARG A 11 18.49 21.34 -12.27
N GLY A 12 19.08 21.14 -11.11
CA GLY A 12 19.02 22.11 -10.01
C GLY A 12 17.73 22.02 -9.17
N GLU A 13 16.87 21.08 -9.47
CA GLU A 13 15.64 20.88 -8.69
C GLU A 13 15.95 20.16 -7.38
N ASP A 14 15.41 20.66 -6.28
CA ASP A 14 15.56 20.04 -4.96
C ASP A 14 14.75 18.77 -4.87
N TYR A 15 15.27 17.79 -4.13
CA TYR A 15 14.53 16.55 -3.82
C TYR A 15 13.25 16.90 -3.04
N MET A 16 12.16 16.26 -3.41
CA MET A 16 10.81 16.52 -2.88
C MET A 16 10.40 18.00 -3.02
N SER A 17 10.73 18.57 -4.18
CA SER A 17 10.16 19.85 -4.60
C SER A 17 8.63 19.80 -4.64
N ASP A 18 8.00 20.95 -4.67
CA ASP A 18 6.53 21.04 -4.77
C ASP A 18 6.00 20.25 -5.97
N ASP A 19 6.69 20.30 -7.11
CA ASP A 19 6.29 19.55 -8.29
C ASP A 19 6.41 18.03 -8.09
N MET A 20 7.48 17.56 -7.43
CA MET A 20 7.63 16.14 -7.09
C MET A 20 6.54 15.68 -6.14
N LEU A 21 6.28 16.44 -5.09
CA LEU A 21 5.23 16.13 -4.12
C LEU A 21 3.86 16.06 -4.80
N GLU A 22 3.57 16.99 -5.70
CA GLU A 22 2.30 16.98 -6.44
C GLU A 22 2.19 15.76 -7.36
N HIS A 23 3.28 15.37 -8.02
CA HIS A 23 3.33 14.17 -8.83
C HIS A 23 2.93 12.93 -8.03
N PHE A 24 3.56 12.72 -6.88
CA PHE A 24 3.24 11.56 -6.02
C PHE A 24 1.87 11.67 -5.39
N ARG A 25 1.43 12.89 -5.06
CA ARG A 25 0.09 13.12 -4.55
C ARG A 25 -0.97 12.67 -5.54
N GLN A 26 -0.83 13.00 -6.82
CA GLN A 26 -1.76 12.58 -7.86
C GLN A 26 -1.79 11.06 -8.03
N ILE A 27 -0.62 10.41 -8.01
CA ILE A 27 -0.54 8.95 -8.06
C ILE A 27 -1.29 8.32 -6.88
N LEU A 28 -1.05 8.81 -5.67
CA LEU A 28 -1.67 8.29 -4.45
C LEU A 28 -3.19 8.51 -4.46
N LEU A 29 -3.66 9.66 -4.90
CA LEU A 29 -5.09 9.94 -5.00
C LEU A 29 -5.79 9.05 -6.02
N ALA A 30 -5.17 8.84 -7.19
CA ALA A 30 -5.70 7.95 -8.22
C ALA A 30 -5.75 6.50 -7.71
N TRP A 31 -4.70 6.04 -7.05
CA TRP A 31 -4.64 4.71 -6.48
C TRP A 31 -5.68 4.52 -5.38
N LYS A 32 -5.83 5.51 -4.51
CA LYS A 32 -6.87 5.49 -3.46
C LYS A 32 -8.26 5.31 -4.06
N ARG A 33 -8.56 6.06 -5.12
CA ARG A 33 -9.87 5.98 -5.80
C ARG A 33 -10.13 4.59 -6.35
N GLU A 34 -9.16 4.03 -7.08
CA GLU A 34 -9.26 2.68 -7.63
C GLU A 34 -9.47 1.63 -6.53
N LEU A 35 -8.71 1.76 -5.45
CA LEU A 35 -8.78 0.83 -4.34
C LEU A 35 -10.11 0.91 -3.59
N MET A 36 -10.65 2.12 -3.41
CA MET A 36 -11.97 2.30 -2.79
C MET A 36 -13.08 1.69 -3.64
N GLU A 37 -12.99 1.77 -4.96
CA GLU A 37 -13.93 1.11 -5.87
C GLU A 37 -13.84 -0.41 -5.75
N GLU A 38 -12.64 -0.97 -5.62
CA GLU A 38 -12.44 -2.40 -5.40
C GLU A 38 -13.02 -2.86 -4.06
N VAL A 39 -12.81 -2.08 -2.99
CA VAL A 39 -13.38 -2.37 -1.66
C VAL A 39 -14.90 -2.41 -1.73
N ASP A 40 -15.51 -1.43 -2.39
CA ASP A 40 -16.97 -1.36 -2.53
C ASP A 40 -17.51 -2.58 -3.29
N ARG A 41 -16.83 -3.01 -4.36
CA ARG A 41 -17.21 -4.21 -5.12
C ARG A 41 -17.10 -5.47 -4.26
N THR A 42 -16.01 -5.60 -3.50
CA THR A 42 -15.79 -6.76 -2.62
C THR A 42 -16.87 -6.83 -1.54
N VAL A 43 -17.18 -5.73 -0.90
CA VAL A 43 -18.23 -5.66 0.14
C VAL A 43 -19.62 -5.98 -0.47
N GLY A 44 -19.92 -5.43 -1.66
CA GLY A 44 -21.17 -5.72 -2.36
C GLY A 44 -21.32 -7.20 -2.68
N HIS A 45 -20.27 -7.83 -3.22
CA HIS A 45 -20.26 -9.26 -3.52
C HIS A 45 -20.44 -10.12 -2.27
N MET A 46 -19.78 -9.77 -1.17
CA MET A 46 -19.94 -10.47 0.11
C MET A 46 -21.38 -10.41 0.63
N LYS A 47 -22.03 -9.25 0.52
CA LYS A 47 -23.43 -9.09 0.92
C LYS A 47 -24.37 -9.92 0.07
N ASP A 48 -24.15 -9.97 -1.23
CA ASP A 48 -24.96 -10.76 -2.15
C ASP A 48 -24.82 -12.26 -1.88
N GLU A 49 -23.62 -12.74 -1.64
CA GLU A 49 -23.37 -14.14 -1.27
C GLU A 49 -23.99 -14.50 0.06
N ALA A 50 -23.91 -13.63 1.06
CA ALA A 50 -24.51 -13.87 2.38
C ALA A 50 -26.03 -14.02 2.32
N ALA A 51 -26.68 -13.40 1.32
CA ALA A 51 -28.12 -13.48 1.12
C ALA A 51 -28.57 -14.75 0.41
N ASN A 52 -27.66 -15.51 -0.20
CA ASN A 52 -27.95 -16.65 -1.06
C ASN A 52 -27.25 -17.94 -0.61
N PHE A 53 -27.82 -18.67 0.37
CA PHE A 53 -27.30 -19.98 0.80
C PHE A 53 -28.25 -21.08 0.35
N PRO A 54 -28.03 -21.67 -0.86
CA PRO A 54 -28.99 -22.62 -1.40
C PRO A 54 -28.98 -24.00 -0.73
N ASP A 55 -27.84 -24.58 -0.34
CA ASP A 55 -27.80 -25.86 0.36
C ASP A 55 -26.49 -26.05 1.19
N PRO A 56 -26.44 -27.15 2.02
CA PRO A 56 -25.27 -27.38 2.88
C PRO A 56 -23.93 -27.63 2.16
N ASN A 57 -23.97 -28.26 0.96
CA ASN A 57 -22.74 -28.52 0.20
C ASN A 57 -22.18 -27.23 -0.44
N ASP A 58 -23.06 -26.44 -1.03
CA ASP A 58 -22.71 -25.14 -1.57
C ASP A 58 -22.29 -24.18 -0.48
N ARG A 59 -22.87 -24.32 0.72
CA ARG A 59 -22.53 -23.50 1.88
C ARG A 59 -21.07 -23.62 2.28
N ALA A 60 -20.48 -24.81 2.29
CA ALA A 60 -19.08 -25.02 2.63
C ALA A 60 -18.15 -24.30 1.65
N THR A 61 -18.45 -24.36 0.35
CA THR A 61 -17.71 -23.65 -0.69
C THR A 61 -17.85 -22.14 -0.54
N GLN A 62 -19.07 -21.65 -0.27
CA GLN A 62 -19.34 -20.22 -0.06
C GLN A 62 -18.64 -19.68 1.18
N GLU A 63 -18.58 -20.44 2.26
CA GLU A 63 -17.85 -20.05 3.47
C GLU A 63 -16.35 -19.91 3.20
N SER A 64 -15.78 -20.80 2.40
CA SER A 64 -14.37 -20.72 1.99
C SER A 64 -14.10 -19.50 1.14
N GLU A 65 -14.93 -19.21 0.14
CA GLU A 65 -14.85 -18.03 -0.71
C GLU A 65 -15.03 -16.74 0.11
N PHE A 66 -15.98 -16.72 1.03
CA PHE A 66 -16.24 -15.60 1.92
C PHE A 66 -15.02 -15.30 2.80
N SER A 67 -14.34 -16.33 3.30
CA SER A 67 -13.11 -16.18 4.09
C SER A 67 -12.00 -15.55 3.25
N LEU A 68 -11.84 -15.94 1.98
CA LEU A 68 -10.87 -15.35 1.07
C LEU A 68 -11.16 -13.86 0.79
N GLU A 69 -12.44 -13.53 0.60
CA GLU A 69 -12.87 -12.15 0.39
C GLU A 69 -12.63 -11.27 1.61
N LEU A 70 -12.85 -11.81 2.82
CA LEU A 70 -12.52 -11.10 4.06
C LEU A 70 -11.04 -10.78 4.15
N ARG A 71 -10.17 -11.71 3.79
CA ARG A 71 -8.71 -11.49 3.75
C ARG A 71 -8.33 -10.41 2.73
N THR A 72 -8.97 -10.43 1.57
CA THR A 72 -8.78 -9.42 0.53
C THR A 72 -9.18 -8.04 1.06
N ARG A 73 -10.35 -7.94 1.69
CA ARG A 73 -10.83 -6.71 2.31
C ARG A 73 -9.86 -6.16 3.36
N ASP A 74 -9.32 -7.05 4.20
CA ASP A 74 -8.35 -6.64 5.22
C ASP A 74 -7.07 -6.10 4.61
N ARG A 75 -6.56 -6.72 3.55
CA ARG A 75 -5.39 -6.23 2.81
C ARG A 75 -5.67 -4.87 2.18
N GLU A 76 -6.83 -4.70 1.55
CA GLU A 76 -7.24 -3.45 0.94
C GLU A 76 -7.33 -2.32 1.97
N ARG A 77 -7.90 -2.59 3.14
CA ARG A 77 -7.96 -1.64 4.25
C ARG A 77 -6.58 -1.21 4.75
N LYS A 78 -5.66 -2.16 4.90
CA LYS A 78 -4.29 -1.87 5.31
C LYS A 78 -3.59 -0.99 4.29
N LEU A 79 -3.80 -1.28 3.01
CA LEU A 79 -3.23 -0.50 1.91
C LEU A 79 -3.82 0.92 1.88
N LEU A 80 -5.13 1.06 2.09
CA LEU A 80 -5.76 2.38 2.20
C LEU A 80 -5.14 3.22 3.32
N ARG A 81 -4.87 2.62 4.48
CA ARG A 81 -4.20 3.32 5.59
C ARG A 81 -2.79 3.76 5.21
N LYS A 82 -2.06 2.93 4.46
CA LYS A 82 -0.72 3.28 3.97
C LYS A 82 -0.78 4.45 2.99
N ILE A 83 -1.76 4.46 2.10
CA ILE A 83 -1.97 5.56 1.16
C ILE A 83 -2.32 6.85 1.91
N ASP A 84 -3.25 6.79 2.85
CA ASP A 84 -3.63 7.95 3.65
C ASP A 84 -2.45 8.47 4.48
N SER A 85 -1.64 7.59 5.04
CA SER A 85 -0.42 7.97 5.74
C SER A 85 0.59 8.66 4.82
N ALA A 86 0.75 8.16 3.59
CA ALA A 86 1.62 8.79 2.60
C ALA A 86 1.13 10.19 2.23
N LEU A 87 -0.17 10.36 2.02
CA LEU A 87 -0.78 11.66 1.74
C LEU A 87 -0.57 12.64 2.91
N ALA A 88 -0.72 12.16 4.14
CA ALA A 88 -0.47 12.99 5.33
C ALA A 88 1.00 13.44 5.41
N ARG A 89 1.95 12.57 5.03
CA ARG A 89 3.37 12.94 5.01
C ARG A 89 3.70 13.95 3.91
N ILE A 90 3.01 13.92 2.79
CA ILE A 90 3.12 14.98 1.77
C ILE A 90 2.71 16.31 2.37
N GLU A 91 1.64 16.35 3.14
CA GLU A 91 1.16 17.57 3.79
C GLU A 91 2.13 18.09 4.87
N ASP A 92 2.77 17.21 5.65
CA ASP A 92 3.68 17.62 6.73
C ASP A 92 5.13 17.76 6.30
N GLY A 93 5.45 17.45 5.04
CA GLY A 93 6.81 17.60 4.50
C GLY A 93 7.75 16.44 4.75
N SER A 94 7.29 15.34 5.34
CA SER A 94 8.15 14.17 5.64
C SER A 94 8.15 13.10 4.54
N TYR A 95 7.30 13.24 3.53
CA TYR A 95 7.23 12.28 2.43
C TYR A 95 8.56 12.21 1.67
N GLY A 96 8.97 11.00 1.32
CA GLY A 96 10.18 10.76 0.53
C GLY A 96 11.45 10.55 1.36
N TYR A 97 11.35 10.65 2.68
CA TYR A 97 12.49 10.43 3.58
C TYR A 97 12.27 9.19 4.43
N CYS A 98 13.34 8.42 4.62
CA CYS A 98 13.29 7.19 5.40
C CYS A 98 12.92 7.47 6.86
N ALA A 99 11.92 6.77 7.37
CA ALA A 99 11.43 6.94 8.74
C ALA A 99 12.46 6.55 9.80
N GLU A 100 13.41 5.66 9.46
CA GLU A 100 14.45 5.21 10.40
C GLU A 100 15.72 6.07 10.35
N THR A 101 16.16 6.46 9.16
CA THR A 101 17.45 7.11 8.96
C THR A 101 17.37 8.58 8.62
N GLY A 102 16.22 9.06 8.17
CA GLY A 102 16.07 10.42 7.67
C GLY A 102 16.64 10.66 6.28
N GLU A 103 17.27 9.65 5.67
CA GLU A 103 17.85 9.76 4.33
C GLU A 103 16.77 9.76 3.26
N GLU A 104 17.11 10.25 2.07
CA GLU A 104 16.20 10.21 0.93
C GLU A 104 15.88 8.77 0.54
N ILE A 105 14.59 8.46 0.34
CA ILE A 105 14.17 7.15 -0.19
C ILE A 105 14.56 7.04 -1.67
N GLY A 106 14.41 8.12 -2.42
CA GLY A 106 14.77 8.21 -3.82
C GLY A 106 13.57 8.07 -4.75
N LEU A 107 13.61 8.79 -5.86
CA LEU A 107 12.52 8.82 -6.84
C LEU A 107 12.23 7.43 -7.41
N LYS A 108 13.27 6.67 -7.75
CA LYS A 108 13.11 5.35 -8.35
C LYS A 108 12.33 4.40 -7.45
N ARG A 109 12.64 4.38 -6.15
CA ARG A 109 11.91 3.54 -5.21
C ARG A 109 10.48 4.03 -5.00
N LEU A 110 10.27 5.34 -4.91
CA LEU A 110 8.92 5.91 -4.74
C LEU A 110 8.05 5.68 -5.97
N GLU A 111 8.62 5.71 -7.18
CA GLU A 111 7.87 5.36 -8.40
C GLU A 111 7.41 3.90 -8.37
N ALA A 112 8.25 3.00 -7.84
CA ALA A 112 7.90 1.59 -7.69
C ALA A 112 6.93 1.35 -6.52
N ARG A 113 7.11 2.08 -5.40
CA ARG A 113 6.28 1.96 -4.19
C ARG A 113 6.00 3.33 -3.60
N PRO A 114 4.95 4.01 -4.06
CA PRO A 114 4.64 5.36 -3.56
C PRO A 114 4.33 5.45 -2.07
N VAL A 115 3.98 4.34 -1.43
CA VAL A 115 3.73 4.29 0.03
C VAL A 115 4.97 3.92 0.85
N ALA A 116 6.14 3.78 0.21
CA ALA A 116 7.37 3.40 0.90
C ALA A 116 7.73 4.41 1.99
N THR A 117 8.09 3.91 3.17
CA THR A 117 8.51 4.70 4.33
C THR A 117 9.96 4.48 4.70
N LEU A 118 10.60 3.48 4.09
CA LEU A 118 11.98 3.09 4.38
C LEU A 118 12.79 3.07 3.09
N SER A 119 14.07 3.45 3.20
CA SER A 119 15.04 3.22 2.14
C SER A 119 15.20 1.71 1.91
N VAL A 120 15.75 1.32 0.76
CA VAL A 120 16.01 -0.10 0.47
C VAL A 120 16.88 -0.72 1.55
N GLU A 121 17.93 -0.03 1.98
CA GLU A 121 18.86 -0.51 3.01
C GLU A 121 18.17 -0.69 4.36
N ALA A 122 17.32 0.25 4.75
CA ALA A 122 16.57 0.15 6.01
C ALA A 122 15.54 -0.98 5.97
N GLN A 123 14.88 -1.16 4.84
CA GLN A 123 13.92 -2.26 4.63
C GLN A 123 14.62 -3.61 4.71
N GLU A 124 15.76 -3.76 4.06
CA GLU A 124 16.56 -5.00 4.09
C GLU A 124 17.03 -5.33 5.51
N ARG A 125 17.50 -4.31 6.27
CA ARG A 125 17.90 -4.51 7.67
C ARG A 125 16.74 -4.98 8.54
N ARG A 126 15.56 -4.40 8.34
CA ARG A 126 14.36 -4.79 9.09
C ARG A 126 13.95 -6.22 8.78
N GLU A 127 13.93 -6.59 7.51
CA GLU A 127 13.60 -7.96 7.07
C GLU A 127 14.58 -8.98 7.61
N LEU A 128 15.88 -8.65 7.62
CA LEU A 128 16.91 -9.51 8.17
C LEU A 128 16.74 -9.68 9.69
N ALA A 129 16.46 -8.62 10.40
CA ALA A 129 16.22 -8.67 11.84
C ALA A 129 14.98 -9.52 12.18
N GLU A 130 13.90 -9.37 11.43
CA GLU A 130 12.69 -10.19 11.59
C GLU A 130 12.96 -11.67 11.34
N LYS A 131 13.75 -11.98 10.31
CA LYS A 131 14.14 -13.36 10.00
C LYS A 131 14.99 -13.95 11.12
N GLN A 132 15.96 -13.22 11.65
CA GLN A 132 16.80 -13.67 12.76
C GLN A 132 15.96 -13.90 14.02
N TYR A 133 15.01 -13.05 14.30
CA TYR A 133 14.09 -13.19 15.43
C TYR A 133 13.24 -14.46 15.31
N ARG A 134 12.70 -14.73 14.11
CA ARG A 134 11.92 -15.95 13.86
C ARG A 134 12.78 -17.20 14.01
N ASP A 135 14.00 -17.19 13.47
CA ASP A 135 14.93 -18.31 13.57
C ASP A 135 15.31 -18.58 15.04
N TRP A 136 15.39 -17.52 15.85
CA TRP A 136 15.63 -17.61 17.28
C TRP A 136 14.45 -18.25 18.03
N ASP A 137 13.22 -17.84 17.70
CA ASP A 137 12.00 -18.36 18.33
C ASP A 137 11.75 -19.85 18.01
N ASP A 138 12.18 -20.31 16.82
CA ASP A 138 12.02 -21.69 16.37
C ASP A 138 13.02 -22.67 17.02
N ARG A 139 13.94 -22.17 17.80
CA ARG A 139 14.89 -22.98 18.56
C ARG A 139 14.35 -23.28 19.95
#